data_cc1356fac32be85cb1fbb6ecdb36a697
#
_entry.id   cc1356fac32be85cb1fbb6ecdb36a697
#
_cell.length_a   1.000
_cell.length_b   1.000
_cell.length_c   1.000
_cell.angle_alpha   90.00
_cell.angle_beta   90.00
_cell.angle_gamma   90.00
#
_symmetry.space_group_name_H-M   'P 1'
#
loop_
_entity.id
_entity.type
_entity.pdbx_description
1 polymer ?
#
loop_
_entity_poly.entity_id
_entity_poly.type
_entity_poly.pdbx_seq_one_letter_code
_entity_poly.pdbx_strand_id
1 'polypeptide(L)'
;AIKLAKKYAFLKDGSTDHEIIAMKHSFHGRSMGALAVTGNKHYQEAFGPMIAGIKFADYNDLDSVKALVNDKTCAIIFETVQGEGGIYPAKKEFIEGVRKLCDEKGILLILDEIQCGMGRTGSMFAYQQYGVKPDITTSAKALGCGVPIGAFLATEEVAKALVPGDHGT
;
A
#
# COMPACT_ATOMS: atom_id res chain seq x y z
N ALA A 1 -4.31 -7.05 0.78
CA ALA A 1 -3.32 -6.19 1.45
C ALA A 1 -3.97 -5.36 2.55
N ILE A 2 -4.94 -4.47 2.27
CA ILE A 2 -5.60 -3.59 3.25
C ILE A 2 -6.18 -4.37 4.43
N LYS A 3 -6.95 -5.43 4.17
CA LYS A 3 -7.53 -6.27 5.21
C LYS A 3 -6.47 -6.97 6.06
N LEU A 4 -5.39 -7.46 5.43
CA LEU A 4 -4.28 -8.07 6.14
C LEU A 4 -3.62 -7.05 7.09
N ALA A 5 -3.33 -5.84 6.61
CA ALA A 5 -2.70 -4.81 7.43
C ALA A 5 -3.58 -4.43 8.64
N LYS A 6 -4.87 -4.22 8.43
CA LYS A 6 -5.82 -3.92 9.52
C LYS A 6 -5.95 -5.09 10.51
N LYS A 7 -6.01 -6.33 10.01
CA LYS A 7 -6.09 -7.50 10.91
C LYS A 7 -4.80 -7.72 11.70
N TYR A 8 -3.65 -7.53 11.07
CA TYR A 8 -2.36 -7.60 11.76
C TYR A 8 -2.28 -6.61 12.92
N ALA A 9 -2.71 -5.36 12.68
CA ALA A 9 -2.76 -4.34 13.73
C ALA A 9 -3.78 -4.68 14.83
N PHE A 10 -4.99 -5.13 14.45
CA PHE A 10 -6.01 -5.59 15.40
C PHE A 10 -5.51 -6.68 16.34
N LEU A 11 -4.72 -7.62 15.83
CA LEU A 11 -4.16 -8.69 16.66
C LEU A 11 -3.11 -8.19 17.67
N LYS A 12 -2.53 -6.99 17.41
CA LYS A 12 -1.57 -6.38 18.35
C LYS A 12 -2.24 -5.66 19.52
N ASP A 13 -3.34 -4.94 19.27
CA ASP A 13 -3.92 -4.02 20.25
C ASP A 13 -5.43 -4.13 20.46
N GLY A 14 -6.13 -4.96 19.65
CA GLY A 14 -7.58 -5.16 19.70
C GLY A 14 -8.41 -4.01 19.12
N SER A 15 -7.79 -2.95 18.59
CA SER A 15 -8.49 -1.81 18.02
C SER A 15 -8.98 -2.08 16.60
N THR A 16 -10.09 -1.45 16.22
CA THR A 16 -10.67 -1.52 14.86
C THR A 16 -10.60 -0.20 14.10
N ASP A 17 -10.12 0.87 14.73
CA ASP A 17 -10.08 2.23 14.16
C ASP A 17 -8.72 2.61 13.53
N HIS A 18 -7.95 1.59 13.14
CA HIS A 18 -6.66 1.78 12.49
C HIS A 18 -6.74 2.57 11.19
N GLU A 19 -5.73 3.40 10.98
CA GLU A 19 -5.58 4.28 9.83
C GLU A 19 -4.51 3.76 8.85
N ILE A 20 -4.72 4.07 7.58
CA ILE A 20 -3.76 3.80 6.51
C ILE A 20 -3.43 5.12 5.81
N ILE A 21 -2.15 5.37 5.59
CA ILE A 21 -1.69 6.51 4.81
C ILE A 21 -1.44 6.04 3.38
N ALA A 22 -2.11 6.66 2.42
CA ALA A 22 -1.89 6.50 0.97
C ALA A 22 -1.32 7.79 0.39
N MET A 23 -0.99 7.80 -0.91
CA MET A 23 -0.44 8.99 -1.55
C MET A 23 -1.49 9.67 -2.43
N LYS A 24 -1.45 10.99 -2.50
CA LYS A 24 -2.19 11.76 -3.51
C LYS A 24 -1.78 11.31 -4.90
N HIS A 25 -2.70 11.38 -5.85
CA HIS A 25 -2.53 10.95 -7.23
C HIS A 25 -2.23 9.46 -7.42
N SER A 26 -2.37 8.63 -6.37
CA SER A 26 -2.20 7.18 -6.46
C SER A 26 -3.40 6.51 -7.16
N PHE A 27 -3.15 5.30 -7.66
CA PHE A 27 -4.20 4.42 -8.17
C PHE A 27 -3.96 2.99 -7.68
N HIS A 28 -4.85 2.49 -6.82
CA HIS A 28 -4.74 1.15 -6.23
C HIS A 28 -5.85 0.19 -6.64
N GLY A 29 -6.80 0.66 -7.46
CA GLY A 29 -7.88 -0.18 -7.97
C GLY A 29 -9.27 0.45 -7.87
N ARG A 30 -10.29 -0.32 -8.27
CA ARG A 30 -11.68 0.15 -8.46
C ARG A 30 -12.68 -0.47 -7.48
N SER A 31 -12.34 -1.57 -6.78
CA SER A 31 -13.18 -2.10 -5.70
C SER A 31 -13.24 -1.10 -4.54
N MET A 32 -14.31 -1.11 -3.75
CA MET A 32 -14.53 -0.11 -2.70
C MET A 32 -13.34 0.08 -1.76
N GLY A 33 -12.68 -1.02 -1.38
CA GLY A 33 -11.47 -0.95 -0.53
C GLY A 33 -10.26 -0.34 -1.24
N ALA A 34 -10.00 -0.73 -2.48
CA ALA A 34 -8.91 -0.19 -3.29
C ALA A 34 -9.17 1.27 -3.71
N LEU A 35 -10.44 1.59 -4.01
CA LEU A 35 -10.86 2.95 -4.32
C LEU A 35 -10.65 3.89 -3.13
N ALA A 36 -10.91 3.41 -1.91
CA ALA A 36 -10.73 4.23 -0.71
C ALA A 36 -9.27 4.69 -0.50
N VAL A 37 -8.27 3.89 -0.91
CA VAL A 37 -6.84 4.26 -0.84
C VAL A 37 -6.31 4.87 -2.14
N THR A 38 -7.15 5.03 -3.17
CA THR A 38 -6.80 5.70 -4.42
C THR A 38 -6.91 7.21 -4.25
N GLY A 39 -5.78 7.91 -4.36
CA GLY A 39 -5.64 9.33 -4.04
C GLY A 39 -6.16 10.29 -5.10
N ASN A 40 -7.32 10.00 -5.69
CA ASN A 40 -7.99 10.84 -6.69
C ASN A 40 -9.48 11.02 -6.32
N LYS A 41 -9.83 12.23 -5.88
CA LYS A 41 -11.21 12.56 -5.45
C LYS A 41 -12.24 12.34 -6.55
N HIS A 42 -11.90 12.63 -7.80
CA HIS A 42 -12.81 12.45 -8.93
C HIS A 42 -13.27 11.00 -9.08
N TYR A 43 -12.39 10.03 -8.79
CA TYR A 43 -12.76 8.62 -8.83
C TYR A 43 -13.66 8.18 -7.67
N GLN A 44 -13.63 8.91 -6.54
CA GLN A 44 -14.33 8.55 -5.31
C GLN A 44 -15.71 9.21 -5.19
N GLU A 45 -15.93 10.39 -5.78
CA GLU A 45 -17.07 11.27 -5.49
C GLU A 45 -18.44 10.64 -5.73
N ALA A 46 -18.55 9.77 -6.74
CA ALA A 46 -19.81 9.07 -7.06
C ALA A 46 -20.08 7.83 -6.18
N PHE A 47 -19.11 7.39 -5.37
CA PHE A 47 -19.14 6.11 -4.67
C PHE A 47 -18.98 6.22 -3.14
N GLY A 48 -19.13 7.42 -2.60
CA GLY A 48 -19.04 7.64 -1.15
C GLY A 48 -20.24 7.07 -0.37
N PRO A 49 -20.08 6.90 0.96
CA PRO A 49 -18.87 7.20 1.72
C PRO A 49 -17.78 6.14 1.54
N MET A 50 -16.51 6.59 1.49
CA MET A 50 -15.37 5.68 1.49
C MET A 50 -15.15 5.07 2.88
N ILE A 51 -14.42 3.95 2.95
CA ILE A 51 -14.02 3.37 4.24
C ILE A 51 -13.20 4.39 5.05
N ALA A 52 -13.52 4.48 6.33
CA ALA A 52 -12.88 5.42 7.24
C ALA A 52 -11.41 5.07 7.52
N GLY A 53 -10.65 6.06 8.00
CA GLY A 53 -9.26 5.87 8.44
C GLY A 53 -8.24 5.91 7.30
N ILE A 54 -8.58 6.49 6.15
CA ILE A 54 -7.61 6.70 5.07
C ILE A 54 -7.18 8.17 5.05
N LYS A 55 -5.86 8.39 5.03
CA LYS A 55 -5.23 9.71 4.91
C LYS A 55 -4.34 9.77 3.67
N PHE A 56 -4.16 10.96 3.10
CA PHE A 56 -3.38 11.13 1.87
C PHE A 56 -2.23 12.10 2.08
N ALA A 57 -1.00 11.59 1.93
CA ALA A 57 0.25 12.36 1.92
C ALA A 57 0.64 12.79 0.50
N ASP A 58 1.52 13.75 0.39
CA ASP A 58 2.15 14.11 -0.88
C ASP A 58 3.21 13.07 -1.26
N TYR A 59 3.16 12.61 -2.52
CA TYR A 59 4.12 11.63 -3.02
C TYR A 59 5.52 12.25 -3.15
N ASN A 60 6.55 11.50 -2.78
CA ASN A 60 7.93 11.99 -2.74
C ASN A 60 8.20 13.11 -1.70
N ASP A 61 7.31 13.26 -0.71
CA ASP A 61 7.46 14.17 0.42
C ASP A 61 7.36 13.36 1.74
N LEU A 62 8.52 13.04 2.32
CA LEU A 62 8.59 12.27 3.56
C LEU A 62 8.02 13.05 4.77
N ASP A 63 8.13 14.37 4.78
CA ASP A 63 7.62 15.18 5.89
C ASP A 63 6.09 15.25 5.85
N SER A 64 5.49 15.27 4.67
CA SER A 64 4.04 15.11 4.49
C SER A 64 3.56 13.77 5.08
N VAL A 65 4.30 12.68 4.88
CA VAL A 65 3.98 11.36 5.46
C VAL A 65 4.11 11.40 6.98
N LYS A 66 5.23 11.91 7.52
CA LYS A 66 5.47 12.00 8.97
C LYS A 66 4.40 12.80 9.69
N ALA A 67 3.91 13.89 9.08
CA ALA A 67 2.88 14.75 9.66
C ALA A 67 1.52 14.03 9.86
N LEU A 68 1.26 12.95 9.11
CA LEU A 68 0.02 12.17 9.19
C LEU A 68 0.13 10.94 10.11
N VAL A 69 1.36 10.49 10.40
CA VAL A 69 1.58 9.32 11.27
C VAL A 69 1.14 9.63 12.70
N ASN A 70 0.38 8.72 13.28
CA ASN A 70 -0.05 8.76 14.68
C ASN A 70 -0.21 7.34 15.23
N ASP A 71 -0.66 7.20 16.47
CA ASP A 71 -0.78 5.91 17.17
C ASP A 71 -1.80 4.95 16.53
N LYS A 72 -2.70 5.44 15.67
CA LYS A 72 -3.66 4.61 14.92
C LYS A 72 -3.12 4.16 13.56
N THR A 73 -2.01 4.71 13.10
CA THR A 73 -1.46 4.37 11.78
C THR A 73 -0.94 2.94 11.79
N CYS A 74 -1.53 2.05 10.99
CA CYS A 74 -1.12 0.66 10.89
C CYS A 74 -0.34 0.33 9.61
N ALA A 75 -0.52 1.12 8.56
CA ALA A 75 0.19 0.90 7.30
C ALA A 75 0.36 2.18 6.49
N ILE A 76 1.38 2.18 5.65
CA ILE A 76 1.59 3.17 4.58
C ILE A 76 1.58 2.41 3.26
N ILE A 77 0.79 2.86 2.29
CA ILE A 77 0.68 2.24 0.96
C ILE A 77 1.04 3.23 -0.13
N PHE A 78 1.88 2.81 -1.08
CA PHE A 78 2.14 3.57 -2.29
C PHE A 78 2.69 2.69 -3.42
N GLU A 79 2.68 3.24 -4.64
CA GLU A 79 3.27 2.64 -5.83
C GLU A 79 4.76 3.01 -5.90
N THR A 80 5.64 2.05 -6.18
CA THR A 80 7.06 2.35 -6.44
C THR A 80 7.24 3.29 -7.63
N VAL A 81 6.31 3.20 -8.60
CA VAL A 81 6.13 4.18 -9.69
C VAL A 81 4.64 4.46 -9.80
N GLN A 82 4.21 5.69 -9.55
CA GLN A 82 2.82 6.09 -9.80
C GLN A 82 2.56 6.09 -11.32
N GLY A 83 1.87 5.06 -11.81
CA GLY A 83 1.59 4.91 -13.24
C GLY A 83 0.46 5.83 -13.71
N GLU A 84 -0.74 5.66 -13.17
CA GLU A 84 -1.92 6.48 -13.51
C GLU A 84 -1.75 7.95 -13.11
N GLY A 85 -0.95 8.22 -12.09
CA GLY A 85 -0.67 9.57 -11.61
C GLY A 85 0.23 10.39 -12.56
N GLY A 86 0.85 9.77 -13.58
CA GLY A 86 1.68 10.46 -14.57
C GLY A 86 3.09 9.90 -14.76
N ILE A 87 3.32 8.66 -14.36
CA ILE A 87 4.62 7.95 -14.44
C ILE A 87 5.69 8.65 -13.60
N TYR A 88 5.39 8.81 -12.32
CA TYR A 88 6.32 9.38 -11.35
C TYR A 88 7.00 8.28 -10.54
N PRO A 89 8.33 8.07 -10.65
CA PRO A 89 9.06 7.14 -9.80
C PRO A 89 9.23 7.69 -8.38
N ALA A 90 9.27 6.80 -7.41
CA ALA A 90 9.66 7.15 -6.05
C ALA A 90 11.12 7.64 -6.05
N LYS A 91 11.38 8.73 -5.34
CA LYS A 91 12.76 9.14 -5.04
C LYS A 91 13.36 8.15 -4.05
N LYS A 92 14.65 7.88 -4.19
CA LYS A 92 15.36 6.94 -3.32
C LYS A 92 15.24 7.34 -1.85
N GLU A 93 15.45 8.60 -1.55
CA GLU A 93 15.38 9.15 -0.20
C GLU A 93 13.98 9.01 0.40
N PHE A 94 12.94 9.10 -0.44
CA PHE A 94 11.56 8.95 -0.01
C PHE A 94 11.25 7.51 0.38
N ILE A 95 11.49 6.54 -0.51
CA ILE A 95 11.17 5.14 -0.25
C ILE A 95 12.00 4.56 0.91
N GLU A 96 13.29 4.90 1.00
CA GLU A 96 14.15 4.51 2.11
C GLU A 96 13.70 5.18 3.43
N GLY A 97 13.34 6.46 3.36
CA GLY A 97 12.84 7.21 4.51
C GLY A 97 11.51 6.67 5.05
N VAL A 98 10.56 6.30 4.15
CA VAL A 98 9.30 5.67 4.56
C VAL A 98 9.54 4.28 5.14
N ARG A 99 10.44 3.45 4.56
CA ARG A 99 10.79 2.15 5.16
C ARG A 99 11.33 2.31 6.57
N LYS A 100 12.29 3.21 6.76
CA LYS A 100 12.85 3.50 8.08
C LYS A 100 11.78 3.96 9.08
N LEU A 101 10.90 4.87 8.66
CA LEU A 101 9.79 5.34 9.48
C LEU A 101 8.86 4.20 9.90
N CYS A 102 8.54 3.29 8.96
CA CYS A 102 7.73 2.12 9.24
C CYS A 102 8.39 1.20 10.27
N ASP A 103 9.69 0.94 10.13
CA ASP A 103 10.46 0.12 11.07
C ASP A 103 10.48 0.74 12.48
N GLU A 104 10.74 2.04 12.58
CA GLU A 104 10.80 2.76 13.86
C GLU A 104 9.45 2.81 14.59
N LYS A 105 8.34 2.84 13.84
CA LYS A 105 6.98 2.97 14.39
C LYS A 105 6.21 1.66 14.47
N GLY A 106 6.75 0.56 13.96
CA GLY A 106 6.05 -0.73 13.87
C GLY A 106 4.85 -0.69 12.92
N ILE A 107 4.90 0.16 11.90
CA ILE A 107 3.90 0.36 10.85
C ILE A 107 4.26 -0.51 9.64
N LEU A 108 3.26 -1.11 8.96
CA LEU A 108 3.51 -1.91 7.78
C LEU A 108 3.73 -1.04 6.53
N LEU A 109 4.73 -1.42 5.73
CA LEU A 109 4.94 -0.86 4.39
C LEU A 109 4.28 -1.76 3.35
N ILE A 110 3.34 -1.20 2.59
CA ILE A 110 2.67 -1.85 1.46
C ILE A 110 3.17 -1.19 0.17
N LEU A 111 3.83 -1.95 -0.69
CA LEU A 111 4.21 -1.46 -2.02
C LEU A 111 3.32 -2.08 -3.09
N ASP A 112 2.66 -1.21 -3.84
CA ASP A 112 1.82 -1.62 -4.96
C ASP A 112 2.67 -1.75 -6.22
N GLU A 113 2.90 -3.00 -6.61
CA GLU A 113 3.69 -3.38 -7.78
C GLU A 113 2.81 -3.88 -8.95
N ILE A 114 1.50 -3.58 -8.90
CA ILE A 114 0.55 -4.03 -9.93
C ILE A 114 0.92 -3.52 -11.32
N GLN A 115 1.42 -2.29 -11.42
CA GLN A 115 1.80 -1.70 -12.70
C GLN A 115 3.30 -1.72 -12.96
N CYS A 116 4.12 -1.53 -11.93
CA CYS A 116 5.58 -1.43 -12.09
C CYS A 116 6.35 -2.74 -11.85
N GLY A 117 5.68 -3.77 -11.31
CA GLY A 117 6.29 -5.09 -11.09
C GLY A 117 6.36 -6.00 -12.31
N MET A 118 6.64 -7.26 -12.08
CA MET A 118 6.72 -8.33 -13.09
C MET A 118 7.69 -8.02 -14.23
N GLY A 119 8.86 -7.46 -13.90
CA GLY A 119 9.92 -7.17 -14.87
C GLY A 119 9.78 -5.84 -15.62
N ARG A 120 8.68 -5.08 -15.42
CA ARG A 120 8.37 -3.84 -16.16
C ARG A 120 9.50 -2.80 -16.11
N THR A 121 10.18 -2.69 -14.97
CA THR A 121 11.24 -1.71 -14.71
C THR A 121 12.65 -2.28 -14.75
N GLY A 122 12.80 -3.56 -15.16
CA GLY A 122 14.10 -4.25 -15.28
C GLY A 122 14.46 -5.15 -14.10
N SER A 123 13.63 -5.20 -13.04
CA SER A 123 13.71 -6.15 -11.93
C SER A 123 12.35 -6.81 -11.73
N MET A 124 12.28 -7.97 -11.06
CA MET A 124 11.01 -8.66 -10.81
C MET A 124 9.99 -7.69 -10.18
N PHE A 125 10.41 -6.96 -9.16
CA PHE A 125 9.65 -5.87 -8.55
C PHE A 125 10.50 -4.60 -8.53
N ALA A 126 9.88 -3.45 -8.79
CA ALA A 126 10.59 -2.18 -8.90
C ALA A 126 11.29 -1.77 -7.60
N TYR A 127 10.72 -2.08 -6.43
CA TYR A 127 11.32 -1.79 -5.13
C TYR A 127 12.70 -2.43 -4.92
N GLN A 128 13.02 -3.51 -5.63
CA GLN A 128 14.32 -4.19 -5.53
C GLN A 128 15.47 -3.27 -5.96
N GLN A 129 15.20 -2.33 -6.86
CA GLN A 129 16.20 -1.36 -7.32
C GLN A 129 16.60 -0.35 -6.25
N TYR A 130 15.78 -0.21 -5.22
CA TYR A 130 16.02 0.69 -4.08
C TYR A 130 16.63 -0.03 -2.86
N GLY A 131 16.77 -1.36 -2.93
CA GLY A 131 17.22 -2.15 -1.79
C GLY A 131 16.24 -2.17 -0.61
N VAL A 132 14.99 -1.76 -0.83
CA VAL A 132 13.93 -1.74 0.18
C VAL A 132 13.14 -3.03 0.13
N LYS A 133 12.73 -3.56 1.28
CA LYS A 133 11.84 -4.72 1.38
C LYS A 133 10.52 -4.29 2.03
N PRO A 134 9.39 -4.38 1.32
CA PRO A 134 8.08 -4.12 1.91
C PRO A 134 7.63 -5.28 2.80
N ASP A 135 6.65 -5.02 3.68
CA ASP A 135 5.98 -6.04 4.46
C ASP A 135 4.89 -6.75 3.65
N ILE A 136 4.25 -5.99 2.75
CA ILE A 136 3.24 -6.49 1.81
C ILE A 136 3.51 -5.91 0.42
N THR A 137 3.37 -6.74 -0.61
CA THR A 137 3.47 -6.34 -2.02
C THR A 137 2.23 -6.81 -2.77
N THR A 138 1.60 -5.95 -3.56
CA THR A 138 0.49 -6.33 -4.45
C THR A 138 0.97 -6.55 -5.87
N SER A 139 0.39 -7.51 -6.58
CA SER A 139 0.73 -7.85 -7.97
C SER A 139 -0.53 -8.26 -8.75
N ALA A 140 -0.62 -7.83 -10.00
CA ALA A 140 -1.68 -8.17 -10.94
C ALA A 140 -1.20 -7.90 -12.38
N LYS A 141 -2.09 -7.58 -13.31
CA LYS A 141 -1.78 -7.20 -14.70
C LYS A 141 -0.81 -8.19 -15.36
N ALA A 142 0.48 -7.83 -15.48
CA ALA A 142 1.50 -8.67 -16.10
C ALA A 142 1.69 -10.04 -15.40
N LEU A 143 1.31 -10.16 -14.12
CA LEU A 143 1.31 -11.44 -13.40
C LEU A 143 0.50 -12.52 -14.14
N GLY A 144 -0.63 -12.14 -14.73
CA GLY A 144 -1.54 -13.06 -15.41
C GLY A 144 -1.26 -13.24 -16.90
N CYS A 145 -0.33 -12.47 -17.51
CA CYS A 145 -0.03 -12.55 -18.95
C CYS A 145 -1.28 -12.51 -19.85
N GLY A 146 -2.28 -11.68 -19.51
CA GLY A 146 -3.55 -11.55 -20.23
C GLY A 146 -4.75 -12.22 -19.54
N VAL A 147 -4.53 -13.03 -18.52
CA VAL A 147 -5.61 -13.59 -17.68
C VAL A 147 -5.85 -12.66 -16.47
N PRO A 148 -7.12 -12.35 -16.12
CA PRO A 148 -7.41 -11.53 -14.95
C PRO A 148 -7.06 -12.29 -13.67
N ILE A 149 -6.02 -11.84 -12.99
CA ILE A 149 -5.53 -12.39 -11.72
C ILE A 149 -4.96 -11.27 -10.85
N GLY A 150 -5.07 -11.43 -9.57
CA GLY A 150 -4.40 -10.57 -8.59
C GLY A 150 -3.87 -11.39 -7.44
N ALA A 151 -2.77 -10.95 -6.89
CA ALA A 151 -2.15 -11.57 -5.72
C ALA A 151 -1.58 -10.48 -4.80
N PHE A 152 -1.35 -10.84 -3.57
CA PHE A 152 -0.45 -10.10 -2.70
C PHE A 152 0.50 -11.08 -2.01
N LEU A 153 1.70 -10.60 -1.76
CA LEU A 153 2.74 -11.31 -1.02
C LEU A 153 2.94 -10.58 0.30
N ALA A 154 3.25 -11.31 1.35
CA ALA A 154 3.56 -10.73 2.64
C ALA A 154 4.78 -11.44 3.26
N THR A 155 5.44 -10.77 4.21
CA THR A 155 6.42 -11.44 5.06
C THR A 155 5.75 -12.55 5.85
N GLU A 156 6.50 -13.57 6.24
CA GLU A 156 5.96 -14.69 7.01
C GLU A 156 5.27 -14.23 8.31
N GLU A 157 5.86 -13.26 8.99
CA GLU A 157 5.30 -12.69 10.21
C GLU A 157 3.91 -12.07 9.97
N VAL A 158 3.79 -11.21 8.95
CA VAL A 158 2.54 -10.52 8.64
C VAL A 158 1.49 -11.51 8.11
N ALA A 159 1.91 -12.48 7.30
CA ALA A 159 1.01 -13.49 6.72
C ALA A 159 0.30 -14.35 7.78
N LYS A 160 0.94 -14.60 8.91
CA LYS A 160 0.35 -15.36 10.05
C LYS A 160 -0.91 -14.71 10.63
N ALA A 161 -1.15 -13.42 10.34
CA ALA A 161 -2.37 -12.76 10.78
C ALA A 161 -3.64 -13.26 10.06
N LEU A 162 -3.52 -13.84 8.86
CA LEU A 162 -4.64 -14.47 8.15
C LEU A 162 -4.60 -15.99 8.35
N VAL A 163 -5.68 -16.54 8.90
CA VAL A 163 -5.80 -17.96 9.17
C VAL A 163 -7.00 -18.56 8.43
N PRO A 164 -7.08 -19.88 8.27
CA PRO A 164 -8.26 -20.53 7.67
C PRO A 164 -9.56 -20.06 8.31
N GLY A 165 -10.54 -19.69 7.47
CA GLY A 165 -11.82 -19.11 7.90
C GLY A 165 -11.86 -17.59 7.88
N ASP A 166 -10.75 -16.89 7.67
CA ASP A 166 -10.75 -15.45 7.47
C ASP A 166 -11.28 -15.07 6.07
N HIS A 167 -12.04 -13.97 6.04
CA HIS A 167 -12.58 -13.41 4.79
C HIS A 167 -11.59 -12.38 4.21
N GLY A 168 -10.51 -12.87 3.59
CA GLY A 168 -9.41 -12.03 3.07
C GLY A 168 -9.71 -11.32 1.76
N THR A 169 -10.67 -11.82 0.98
CA THR A 169 -11.04 -11.27 -0.33
C THR A 169 -11.99 -10.08 -0.24
#